data_f7a0d006552b81522597f8a18430943f
#
_entry.id   f7a0d006552b81522597f8a18430943f
#
_cell.length_a   1.000
_cell.length_b   1.000
_cell.length_c   1.000
_cell.angle_alpha   90.00
_cell.angle_beta   90.00
_cell.angle_gamma   90.00
#
_symmetry.space_group_name_H-M   'P 1'
#
loop_
_entity.id
_entity.type
_entity.pdbx_description
1 polymer ?
#
loop_
_entity_poly.entity_id
_entity_poly.type
_entity_poly.pdbx_seq_one_letter_code
_entity_poly.pdbx_strand_id
1 'polypeptide(L)'
;MIARALVAAAILVVAVAGSSGAALPPDIVDRVERYLNDIDTLKARFTQIAPDGRFSEGRVYIDRPGRLRFEYEPPERMLIVATDWRVVMHDPRSDQTTTVPVERTPLGLLLEDDIRLSGDVTIRGLAEINDELHLTVFQTDEPGLGQLELVFGMRPLELRRWQVLDAQGKTTQVNLEDVELNVPLESGLFSTARLR
;
A
#
# COMPACT_ATOMS: atom_id res chain seq x y z
N MET A 1 51.41 31.62 -49.76
CA MET A 1 51.10 30.19 -49.64
C MET A 1 50.49 29.99 -48.28
N ILE A 2 49.12 29.84 -48.24
CA ILE A 2 48.35 29.76 -46.99
C ILE A 2 47.91 28.32 -46.86
N ALA A 3 48.43 27.59 -45.87
CA ALA A 3 48.05 26.22 -45.56
C ALA A 3 46.74 26.22 -44.74
N ARG A 4 45.64 25.62 -45.27
CA ARG A 4 44.39 25.39 -44.58
C ARG A 4 44.49 24.09 -43.78
N ALA A 5 44.48 24.21 -42.45
CA ALA A 5 44.32 23.05 -41.55
C ALA A 5 42.80 22.69 -41.43
N LEU A 6 42.45 21.50 -41.87
CA LEU A 6 41.13 20.89 -41.66
C LEU A 6 41.09 20.24 -40.25
N VAL A 7 40.27 20.79 -39.35
CA VAL A 7 39.96 20.19 -38.08
C VAL A 7 38.75 19.28 -38.29
N ALA A 8 38.95 17.96 -38.23
CA ALA A 8 37.87 16.98 -38.23
C ALA A 8 37.30 16.86 -36.81
N ALA A 9 36.09 17.35 -36.59
CA ALA A 9 35.34 17.15 -35.35
C ALA A 9 34.76 15.75 -35.34
N ALA A 10 35.26 14.86 -34.49
CA ALA A 10 34.68 13.57 -34.23
C ALA A 10 33.47 13.76 -33.33
N ILE A 11 32.24 13.52 -33.84
CA ILE A 11 31.01 13.49 -33.06
C ILE A 11 30.96 12.15 -32.36
N LEU A 12 31.16 12.14 -31.05
CA LEU A 12 30.98 10.98 -30.18
C LEU A 12 29.47 10.81 -29.94
N VAL A 13 28.83 9.88 -30.64
CA VAL A 13 27.44 9.47 -30.38
C VAL A 13 27.47 8.60 -29.14
N VAL A 14 27.10 9.19 -28.00
CA VAL A 14 26.81 8.43 -26.78
C VAL A 14 25.46 7.75 -26.98
N ALA A 15 25.47 6.45 -27.25
CA ALA A 15 24.26 5.61 -27.22
C ALA A 15 23.78 5.54 -25.76
N VAL A 16 22.73 6.27 -25.44
CA VAL A 16 21.99 6.09 -24.19
C VAL A 16 21.31 4.73 -24.31
N ALA A 17 21.89 3.72 -23.63
CA ALA A 17 21.21 2.43 -23.45
C ALA A 17 19.95 2.69 -22.60
N GLY A 18 18.81 2.83 -23.27
CA GLY A 18 17.51 2.84 -22.60
C GLY A 18 17.36 1.53 -21.83
N SER A 19 17.19 1.61 -20.53
CA SER A 19 16.79 0.45 -19.71
C SER A 19 15.45 -0.04 -20.26
N SER A 20 15.48 -1.12 -21.04
CA SER A 20 14.27 -1.84 -21.42
C SER A 20 13.70 -2.47 -20.15
N GLY A 21 12.75 -1.78 -19.52
CA GLY A 21 11.93 -2.41 -18.50
C GLY A 21 11.33 -3.67 -19.11
N ALA A 22 11.52 -4.83 -18.48
CA ALA A 22 10.90 -6.06 -18.92
C ALA A 22 9.38 -5.85 -18.95
N ALA A 23 8.73 -6.27 -20.04
CA ALA A 23 7.27 -6.19 -20.12
C ALA A 23 6.69 -7.07 -19.01
N LEU A 24 5.72 -6.53 -18.26
CA LEU A 24 5.02 -7.28 -17.24
C LEU A 24 4.33 -8.51 -17.85
N PRO A 25 4.30 -9.65 -17.12
CA PRO A 25 3.51 -10.80 -17.54
C PRO A 25 2.05 -10.41 -17.78
N PRO A 26 1.40 -10.91 -18.85
CA PRO A 26 0.02 -10.53 -19.19
C PRO A 26 -1.00 -10.94 -18.11
N ASP A 27 -0.66 -11.92 -17.26
CA ASP A 27 -1.47 -12.46 -16.18
C ASP A 27 -1.15 -11.85 -14.81
N ILE A 28 -0.37 -10.75 -14.78
CA ILE A 28 0.13 -10.21 -13.50
C ILE A 28 -1.00 -9.71 -12.60
N VAL A 29 -2.06 -9.12 -13.16
CA VAL A 29 -3.22 -8.66 -12.39
C VAL A 29 -3.94 -9.85 -11.75
N ASP A 30 -4.19 -10.91 -12.52
CA ASP A 30 -4.82 -12.15 -12.01
C ASP A 30 -3.98 -12.81 -10.91
N ARG A 31 -2.66 -12.70 -11.00
CA ARG A 31 -1.75 -13.22 -9.96
C ARG A 31 -1.83 -12.40 -8.69
N VAL A 32 -1.92 -11.08 -8.81
CA VAL A 32 -2.09 -10.18 -7.65
C VAL A 32 -3.45 -10.41 -7.00
N GLU A 33 -4.54 -10.51 -7.78
CA GLU A 33 -5.87 -10.82 -7.24
C GLU A 33 -5.87 -12.15 -6.47
N ARG A 34 -5.31 -13.20 -7.06
CA ARG A 34 -5.20 -14.51 -6.37
C ARG A 34 -4.39 -14.39 -5.10
N TYR A 35 -3.21 -13.76 -5.15
CA TYR A 35 -2.36 -13.58 -3.97
C TYR A 35 -3.11 -12.86 -2.84
N LEU A 36 -3.83 -11.76 -3.15
CA LEU A 36 -4.60 -11.02 -2.17
C LEU A 36 -5.78 -11.83 -1.63
N ASN A 37 -6.45 -12.61 -2.48
CA ASN A 37 -7.58 -13.44 -2.07
C ASN A 37 -7.18 -14.72 -1.32
N ASP A 38 -5.95 -15.17 -1.46
CA ASP A 38 -5.39 -16.29 -0.68
C ASP A 38 -5.05 -15.88 0.78
N ILE A 39 -5.16 -14.58 1.12
CA ILE A 39 -4.89 -14.08 2.47
C ILE A 39 -6.21 -13.98 3.26
N ASP A 40 -6.47 -14.93 4.16
CA ASP A 40 -7.56 -14.82 5.15
C ASP A 40 -7.13 -13.94 6.32
N THR A 41 -5.93 -14.19 6.87
CA THR A 41 -5.37 -13.40 7.96
C THR A 41 -3.95 -12.95 7.65
N LEU A 42 -3.58 -11.77 8.14
CA LEU A 42 -2.22 -11.23 8.09
C LEU A 42 -1.86 -10.68 9.46
N LYS A 43 -0.65 -10.99 9.89
CA LYS A 43 -0.01 -10.37 11.05
C LYS A 43 1.38 -9.94 10.64
N ALA A 44 1.74 -8.68 10.95
CA ALA A 44 3.06 -8.14 10.64
C ALA A 44 3.48 -7.07 11.65
N ARG A 45 4.77 -6.77 11.69
CA ARG A 45 5.25 -5.48 12.15
C ARG A 45 5.09 -4.48 11.02
N PHE A 46 4.91 -3.22 11.36
CA PHE A 46 4.90 -2.17 10.37
C PHE A 46 5.77 -0.99 10.80
N THR A 47 6.29 -0.29 9.79
CA THR A 47 6.83 1.05 9.93
C THR A 47 6.00 1.99 9.06
N GLN A 48 5.68 3.17 9.58
CA GLN A 48 4.85 4.16 8.88
C GLN A 48 5.59 5.48 8.74
N ILE A 49 5.47 6.08 7.56
CA ILE A 49 5.88 7.45 7.29
C ILE A 49 4.61 8.26 7.04
N ALA A 50 4.33 9.19 7.95
CA ALA A 50 3.19 10.10 7.85
C ALA A 50 3.44 11.23 6.83
N PRO A 51 2.40 11.97 6.38
CA PRO A 51 2.55 13.05 5.39
C PRO A 51 3.49 14.19 5.81
N ASP A 52 3.69 14.38 7.10
CA ASP A 52 4.62 15.37 7.68
C ASP A 52 6.04 14.81 7.91
N GLY A 53 6.30 13.57 7.43
CA GLY A 53 7.58 12.89 7.57
C GLY A 53 7.79 12.23 8.94
N ARG A 54 6.81 12.26 9.86
CA ARG A 54 6.94 11.54 11.12
C ARG A 54 6.96 10.04 10.89
N PHE A 55 7.84 9.38 11.61
CA PHE A 55 8.01 7.94 11.62
C PHE A 55 7.29 7.34 12.83
N SER A 56 6.57 6.26 12.61
CA SER A 56 5.91 5.46 13.65
C SER A 56 6.08 3.98 13.33
N GLU A 57 5.97 3.14 14.33
CA GLU A 57 6.05 1.69 14.17
C GLU A 57 5.02 0.99 15.05
N GLY A 58 4.79 -0.29 14.78
CA GLY A 58 3.82 -1.06 15.54
C GLY A 58 3.53 -2.42 14.93
N ARG A 59 2.33 -2.93 15.23
CA ARG A 59 1.82 -4.19 14.70
C ARG A 59 0.53 -3.97 13.94
N VAL A 60 0.39 -4.68 12.83
CA VAL A 60 -0.82 -4.72 12.03
C VAL A 60 -1.36 -6.13 11.99
N TYR A 61 -2.67 -6.23 12.08
CA TYR A 61 -3.43 -7.46 11.98
C TYR A 61 -4.58 -7.23 11.01
N ILE A 62 -4.78 -8.15 10.09
CA ILE A 62 -5.92 -8.19 9.17
C ILE A 62 -6.57 -9.54 9.33
N ASP A 63 -7.89 -9.58 9.37
CA ASP A 63 -8.70 -10.79 9.42
C ASP A 63 -9.93 -10.54 8.55
N ARG A 64 -9.86 -11.04 7.33
CA ARG A 64 -10.87 -10.79 6.29
C ARG A 64 -12.10 -11.66 6.49
N PRO A 65 -13.28 -11.15 6.12
CA PRO A 65 -13.52 -9.77 5.66
C PRO A 65 -13.68 -8.76 6.81
N GLY A 66 -13.41 -7.49 6.51
CA GLY A 66 -13.86 -6.33 7.29
C GLY A 66 -13.12 -6.04 8.60
N ARG A 67 -12.10 -6.83 8.97
CA ARG A 67 -11.39 -6.64 10.24
C ARG A 67 -9.92 -6.26 10.03
N LEU A 68 -9.49 -5.21 10.71
CA LEU A 68 -8.12 -4.72 10.71
C LEU A 68 -7.81 -4.09 12.06
N ARG A 69 -6.57 -4.20 12.51
CA ARG A 69 -6.08 -3.53 13.70
C ARG A 69 -4.65 -3.04 13.48
N PHE A 70 -4.40 -1.76 13.77
CA PHE A 70 -3.08 -1.20 13.96
C PHE A 70 -2.87 -0.86 15.42
N GLU A 71 -1.79 -1.34 15.99
CA GLU A 71 -1.30 -1.00 17.33
C GLU A 71 0.02 -0.26 17.21
N TYR A 72 -0.01 1.05 17.43
CA TYR A 72 1.20 1.87 17.38
C TYR A 72 1.98 1.72 18.68
N GLU A 73 3.30 1.58 18.56
CA GLU A 73 4.21 1.57 19.69
C GLU A 73 4.44 2.99 20.23
N PRO A 74 4.96 3.11 21.49
CA PRO A 74 5.32 4.42 22.03
C PRO A 74 6.29 5.18 21.08
N PRO A 75 6.18 6.52 20.96
CA PRO A 75 5.36 7.41 21.83
C PRO A 75 3.90 7.55 21.42
N GLU A 76 3.50 7.13 20.20
CA GLU A 76 2.15 7.39 19.67
C GLU A 76 1.06 6.63 20.44
N ARG A 77 1.23 5.33 20.64
CA ARG A 77 0.26 4.44 21.29
C ARG A 77 -1.15 4.49 20.68
N MET A 78 -1.28 5.04 19.49
CA MET A 78 -2.54 5.12 18.78
C MET A 78 -3.06 3.71 18.47
N LEU A 79 -4.39 3.56 18.44
CA LEU A 79 -5.05 2.34 18.06
C LEU A 79 -6.05 2.63 16.94
N ILE A 80 -5.93 1.87 15.85
CA ILE A 80 -6.89 1.90 14.75
C ILE A 80 -7.49 0.52 14.61
N VAL A 81 -8.81 0.42 14.68
CA VAL A 81 -9.53 -0.86 14.53
C VAL A 81 -10.64 -0.71 13.50
N ALA A 82 -10.59 -1.55 12.46
CA ALA A 82 -11.74 -1.76 11.58
C ALA A 82 -12.52 -2.99 12.06
N THR A 83 -13.81 -2.82 12.26
CA THR A 83 -14.77 -3.86 12.57
C THR A 83 -16.18 -3.37 12.22
N ASP A 84 -17.10 -4.27 11.89
CA ASP A 84 -18.48 -3.91 11.51
C ASP A 84 -18.54 -2.81 10.43
N TRP A 85 -17.64 -2.87 9.45
CA TRP A 85 -17.48 -1.90 8.36
C TRP A 85 -17.23 -0.44 8.81
N ARG A 86 -16.65 -0.28 9.99
CA ARG A 86 -16.25 1.01 10.56
C ARG A 86 -14.81 0.97 11.00
N VAL A 87 -14.10 2.06 10.75
CA VAL A 87 -12.75 2.30 11.27
C VAL A 87 -12.88 3.20 12.49
N VAL A 88 -12.45 2.71 13.64
CA VAL A 88 -12.36 3.46 14.89
C VAL A 88 -10.90 3.78 15.15
N MET A 89 -10.57 5.06 15.26
CA MET A 89 -9.24 5.57 15.60
C MET A 89 -9.29 6.17 17.00
N HIS A 90 -8.46 5.68 17.90
CA HIS A 90 -8.35 6.18 19.27
C HIS A 90 -6.93 6.66 19.55
N ASP A 91 -6.78 7.92 19.94
CA ASP A 91 -5.51 8.50 20.44
C ASP A 91 -5.57 8.60 21.97
N PRO A 92 -4.86 7.74 22.71
CA PRO A 92 -4.89 7.74 24.18
C PRO A 92 -4.25 8.97 24.82
N ARG A 93 -3.50 9.78 24.05
CA ARG A 93 -2.87 11.02 24.57
C ARG A 93 -3.90 12.16 24.68
N SER A 94 -4.83 12.21 23.75
CA SER A 94 -5.90 13.22 23.73
C SER A 94 -7.25 12.66 24.21
N ASP A 95 -7.33 11.36 24.44
CA ASP A 95 -8.56 10.61 24.73
C ASP A 95 -9.64 10.85 23.64
N GLN A 96 -9.19 11.06 22.39
CA GLN A 96 -10.09 11.30 21.27
C GLN A 96 -10.34 10.02 20.50
N THR A 97 -11.61 9.79 20.18
CA THR A 97 -12.04 8.69 19.33
C THR A 97 -12.76 9.24 18.10
N THR A 98 -12.32 8.81 16.91
CA THR A 98 -12.95 9.16 15.63
C THR A 98 -13.42 7.88 14.96
N THR A 99 -14.60 7.91 14.35
CA THR A 99 -15.15 6.77 13.61
C THR A 99 -15.52 7.20 12.20
N VAL A 100 -15.08 6.42 11.21
CA VAL A 100 -15.40 6.61 9.79
C VAL A 100 -15.83 5.28 9.16
N PRO A 101 -16.70 5.27 8.14
CA PRO A 101 -16.99 4.06 7.36
C PRO A 101 -15.73 3.54 6.65
N VAL A 102 -15.56 2.21 6.55
CA VAL A 102 -14.43 1.56 5.85
C VAL A 102 -14.42 1.94 4.37
N GLU A 103 -15.58 2.00 3.74
CA GLU A 103 -15.77 2.33 2.33
C GLU A 103 -15.23 3.72 1.98
N ARG A 104 -15.13 4.61 2.96
CA ARG A 104 -14.56 5.96 2.78
C ARG A 104 -13.05 6.01 2.95
N THR A 105 -12.41 4.86 2.99
CA THR A 105 -10.95 4.74 3.09
C THR A 105 -10.40 3.94 1.90
N PRO A 106 -9.34 4.39 1.23
CA PRO A 106 -8.74 3.61 0.14
C PRO A 106 -8.27 2.21 0.58
N LEU A 107 -7.97 2.04 1.88
CA LEU A 107 -7.52 0.78 2.45
C LEU A 107 -8.66 -0.26 2.57
N GLY A 108 -9.92 0.16 2.46
CA GLY A 108 -11.09 -0.72 2.50
C GLY A 108 -11.00 -1.87 1.51
N LEU A 109 -10.38 -1.65 0.35
CA LEU A 109 -10.15 -2.71 -0.64
C LEU A 109 -9.48 -3.95 -0.04
N LEU A 110 -8.51 -3.80 0.85
CA LEU A 110 -7.79 -4.93 1.46
C LEU A 110 -8.65 -5.71 2.47
N LEU A 111 -9.84 -5.22 2.79
CA LEU A 111 -10.76 -5.82 3.76
C LEU A 111 -11.97 -6.50 3.10
N GLU A 112 -12.08 -6.42 1.78
CA GLU A 112 -13.16 -7.08 1.02
C GLU A 112 -13.06 -8.61 1.13
N ASP A 113 -14.20 -9.29 1.07
CA ASP A 113 -14.26 -10.76 1.05
C ASP A 113 -13.71 -11.35 -0.26
N ASP A 114 -13.98 -10.69 -1.38
CA ASP A 114 -13.49 -11.03 -2.72
C ASP A 114 -12.88 -9.78 -3.36
N ILE A 115 -11.56 -9.68 -3.31
CA ILE A 115 -10.83 -8.55 -3.89
C ILE A 115 -10.81 -8.67 -5.40
N ARG A 116 -11.38 -7.66 -6.07
CA ARG A 116 -11.38 -7.51 -7.51
C ARG A 116 -10.68 -6.22 -7.93
N LEU A 117 -9.73 -6.34 -8.83
CA LEU A 117 -9.01 -5.20 -9.41
C LEU A 117 -9.69 -4.69 -10.69
N SER A 118 -11.01 -4.81 -10.72
CA SER A 118 -11.90 -4.40 -11.82
C SER A 118 -13.30 -4.06 -11.28
N GLY A 119 -14.16 -3.47 -12.10
CA GLY A 119 -15.52 -3.09 -11.70
C GLY A 119 -15.50 -1.88 -10.76
N ASP A 120 -15.72 -2.12 -9.45
CA ASP A 120 -15.73 -1.06 -8.43
C ASP A 120 -14.34 -0.49 -8.13
N VAL A 121 -13.30 -1.12 -8.68
CA VAL A 121 -11.90 -0.70 -8.58
C VAL A 121 -11.33 -0.46 -9.97
N THR A 122 -10.64 0.67 -10.13
CA THR A 122 -9.90 1.02 -11.35
C THR A 122 -8.41 1.00 -11.10
N ILE A 123 -7.66 0.27 -11.94
CA ILE A 123 -6.20 0.32 -11.97
C ILE A 123 -5.77 1.60 -12.66
N ARG A 124 -5.08 2.49 -11.93
CA ARG A 124 -4.51 3.72 -12.44
C ARG A 124 -3.09 3.54 -13.00
N GLY A 125 -2.33 2.67 -12.37
CA GLY A 125 -0.94 2.41 -12.71
C GLY A 125 -0.52 1.00 -12.35
N LEU A 126 0.30 0.41 -13.22
CA LEU A 126 0.90 -0.91 -13.03
C LEU A 126 2.29 -0.88 -13.66
N ALA A 127 3.33 -1.03 -12.85
CA ALA A 127 4.71 -0.97 -13.30
C ALA A 127 5.63 -1.84 -12.46
N GLU A 128 6.67 -2.38 -13.08
CA GLU A 128 7.80 -2.99 -12.37
C GLU A 128 8.91 -1.94 -12.24
N ILE A 129 9.35 -1.69 -11.01
CA ILE A 129 10.40 -0.74 -10.68
C ILE A 129 11.33 -1.40 -9.67
N ASN A 130 12.61 -1.58 -10.02
CA ASN A 130 13.63 -2.19 -9.14
C ASN A 130 13.23 -3.55 -8.56
N ASP A 131 12.73 -4.47 -9.40
CA ASP A 131 12.24 -5.79 -9.00
C ASP A 131 11.00 -5.77 -8.07
N GLU A 132 10.31 -4.64 -7.96
CA GLU A 132 9.04 -4.49 -7.26
C GLU A 132 7.91 -4.17 -8.22
N LEU A 133 6.76 -4.78 -8.01
CA LEU A 133 5.53 -4.47 -8.73
C LEU A 133 4.78 -3.38 -7.98
N HIS A 134 4.55 -2.27 -8.65
CA HIS A 134 3.76 -1.14 -8.16
C HIS A 134 2.39 -1.17 -8.82
N LEU A 135 1.35 -1.33 -8.02
CA LEU A 135 -0.05 -1.32 -8.45
C LEU A 135 -0.79 -0.18 -7.76
N THR A 136 -1.21 0.82 -8.51
CA THR A 136 -2.02 1.93 -8.00
C THR A 136 -3.47 1.75 -8.41
N VAL A 137 -4.37 1.80 -7.44
CA VAL A 137 -5.81 1.63 -7.63
C VAL A 137 -6.61 2.73 -6.92
N PHE A 138 -7.85 2.93 -7.35
CA PHE A 138 -8.83 3.81 -6.70
C PHE A 138 -10.25 3.27 -6.91
N GLN A 139 -11.20 3.73 -6.10
CA GLN A 139 -12.61 3.38 -6.25
C GLN A 139 -13.21 4.06 -7.48
N THR A 140 -13.78 3.27 -8.40
CA THR A 140 -14.25 3.73 -9.72
C THR A 140 -15.29 4.85 -9.59
N ASP A 141 -16.26 4.69 -8.69
CA ASP A 141 -17.38 5.63 -8.52
C ASP A 141 -17.01 6.83 -7.63
N GLU A 142 -15.97 6.69 -6.79
CA GLU A 142 -15.54 7.74 -5.86
C GLU A 142 -14.04 8.05 -5.95
N PRO A 143 -13.51 8.45 -7.12
CA PRO A 143 -12.07 8.66 -7.32
C PRO A 143 -11.48 9.78 -6.43
N GLY A 144 -12.35 10.65 -5.90
CA GLY A 144 -11.98 11.72 -4.96
C GLY A 144 -11.65 11.26 -3.55
N LEU A 145 -11.95 10.02 -3.17
CA LEU A 145 -11.59 9.48 -1.85
C LEU A 145 -10.09 9.23 -1.69
N GLY A 146 -9.35 9.17 -2.80
CA GLY A 146 -7.92 8.97 -2.81
C GLY A 146 -7.50 7.72 -3.60
N GLN A 147 -6.28 7.25 -3.35
CA GLN A 147 -5.69 6.13 -4.06
C GLN A 147 -4.95 5.22 -3.09
N LEU A 148 -4.89 3.94 -3.44
CA LEU A 148 -4.06 2.94 -2.78
C LEU A 148 -3.00 2.47 -3.77
N GLU A 149 -1.73 2.61 -3.42
CA GLU A 149 -0.64 1.95 -4.10
C GLU A 149 -0.22 0.73 -3.28
N LEU A 150 -0.21 -0.43 -3.90
CA LEU A 150 0.30 -1.67 -3.35
C LEU A 150 1.64 -1.99 -4.01
N VAL A 151 2.63 -2.32 -3.22
CA VAL A 151 3.97 -2.66 -3.72
C VAL A 151 4.34 -4.06 -3.28
N PHE A 152 4.63 -4.90 -4.27
CA PHE A 152 4.95 -6.31 -4.07
C PHE A 152 6.39 -6.58 -4.47
N GLY A 153 7.06 -7.48 -3.74
CA GLY A 153 8.19 -8.20 -4.29
C GLY A 153 7.72 -9.11 -5.42
N MET A 154 8.58 -9.36 -6.42
CA MET A 154 8.18 -10.14 -7.59
C MET A 154 8.54 -11.63 -7.48
N ARG A 155 9.51 -11.98 -6.66
CA ARG A 155 10.07 -13.35 -6.56
C ARG A 155 10.42 -13.71 -5.11
N PRO A 156 9.48 -14.29 -4.34
CA PRO A 156 8.07 -14.56 -4.65
C PRO A 156 7.22 -13.28 -4.72
N LEU A 157 5.99 -13.39 -5.30
CA LEU A 157 5.01 -12.29 -5.21
C LEU A 157 4.57 -12.17 -3.76
N GLU A 158 4.86 -11.02 -3.13
CA GLU A 158 4.64 -10.79 -1.70
C GLU A 158 4.39 -9.31 -1.42
N LEU A 159 3.32 -8.99 -0.73
CA LEU A 159 3.00 -7.61 -0.35
C LEU A 159 4.05 -7.10 0.67
N ARG A 160 4.75 -6.04 0.31
CA ARG A 160 5.83 -5.44 1.12
C ARG A 160 5.43 -4.12 1.75
N ARG A 161 4.64 -3.32 1.05
CA ARG A 161 4.19 -2.03 1.55
C ARG A 161 2.95 -1.57 0.79
N TRP A 162 2.29 -0.59 1.37
CA TRP A 162 1.30 0.20 0.65
C TRP A 162 1.47 1.68 0.95
N GLN A 163 0.92 2.50 0.07
CA GLN A 163 0.79 3.93 0.25
C GLN A 163 -0.67 4.34 0.04
N VAL A 164 -1.17 5.17 0.94
CA VAL A 164 -2.48 5.79 0.81
C VAL A 164 -2.27 7.26 0.46
N LEU A 165 -2.78 7.69 -0.69
CA LEU A 165 -2.96 9.08 -1.02
C LEU A 165 -4.40 9.44 -0.67
N ASP A 166 -4.61 10.30 0.33
CA ASP A 166 -5.95 10.68 0.78
C ASP A 166 -6.60 11.76 -0.11
N ALA A 167 -7.87 12.08 0.17
CA ALA A 167 -8.65 13.09 -0.55
C ALA A 167 -8.04 14.51 -0.46
N GLN A 168 -7.13 14.78 0.48
CA GLN A 168 -6.42 16.02 0.65
C GLN A 168 -5.05 16.04 -0.04
N GLY A 169 -4.70 14.96 -0.77
CA GLY A 169 -3.42 14.81 -1.44
C GLY A 169 -2.25 14.50 -0.50
N LYS A 170 -2.53 14.01 0.70
CA LYS A 170 -1.51 13.62 1.68
C LYS A 170 -1.20 12.14 1.55
N THR A 171 0.09 11.80 1.52
CA THR A 171 0.56 10.42 1.40
C THR A 171 0.99 9.87 2.75
N THR A 172 0.46 8.69 3.09
CA THR A 172 0.92 7.87 4.20
C THR A 172 1.47 6.57 3.64
N GLN A 173 2.71 6.23 3.98
CA GLN A 173 3.34 4.97 3.58
C GLN A 173 3.42 4.03 4.77
N VAL A 174 3.11 2.75 4.55
CA VAL A 174 3.25 1.67 5.53
C VAL A 174 4.08 0.56 4.90
N ASN A 175 5.22 0.24 5.50
CA ASN A 175 6.04 -0.90 5.14
C ASN A 175 5.72 -2.06 6.09
N LEU A 176 5.75 -3.28 5.58
CA LEU A 176 5.50 -4.50 6.32
C LEU A 176 6.80 -5.26 6.55
N GLU A 177 6.96 -5.78 7.75
CA GLU A 177 8.09 -6.60 8.19
C GLU A 177 7.56 -7.81 8.95
N ASP A 178 8.28 -8.93 8.90
CA ASP A 178 7.93 -10.17 9.63
C ASP A 178 6.48 -10.61 9.33
N VAL A 179 6.11 -10.64 8.05
CA VAL A 179 4.74 -10.96 7.60
C VAL A 179 4.45 -12.44 7.82
N GLU A 180 3.41 -12.70 8.59
CA GLU A 180 2.84 -14.03 8.81
C GLU A 180 1.43 -14.06 8.19
N LEU A 181 1.20 -14.94 7.22
CA LEU A 181 -0.09 -15.09 6.52
C LEU A 181 -0.84 -16.34 7.04
N ASN A 182 -2.16 -16.25 7.05
CA ASN A 182 -3.06 -17.36 7.37
C ASN A 182 -2.78 -18.03 8.72
N VAL A 183 -2.37 -17.20 9.71
CA VAL A 183 -2.15 -17.63 11.08
C VAL A 183 -3.38 -17.33 11.95
N PRO A 184 -3.68 -18.17 12.96
CA PRO A 184 -4.76 -17.90 13.89
C PRO A 184 -4.55 -16.58 14.64
N LEU A 185 -5.61 -15.74 14.71
CA LEU A 185 -5.63 -14.50 15.47
C LEU A 185 -6.57 -14.64 16.67
N GLU A 186 -6.27 -13.91 17.77
CA GLU A 186 -7.11 -13.95 18.97
C GLU A 186 -8.50 -13.33 18.70
N SER A 187 -9.57 -14.00 19.12
CA SER A 187 -10.97 -13.60 18.86
C SER A 187 -11.34 -12.21 19.39
N GLY A 188 -10.67 -11.74 20.45
CA GLY A 188 -10.90 -10.41 21.05
C GLY A 188 -10.09 -9.26 20.44
N LEU A 189 -9.20 -9.56 19.50
CA LEU A 189 -8.23 -8.62 18.95
C LEU A 189 -8.89 -7.37 18.31
N PHE A 190 -10.02 -7.55 17.64
CA PHE A 190 -10.73 -6.49 16.91
C PHE A 190 -11.84 -5.82 17.73
N SER A 191 -11.89 -6.06 19.05
CA SER A 191 -12.88 -5.43 19.92
C SER A 191 -12.62 -3.94 20.13
N THR A 192 -13.66 -3.12 19.93
CA THR A 192 -13.65 -1.67 20.19
C THR A 192 -14.31 -1.30 21.53
N ALA A 193 -14.73 -2.29 22.33
CA ALA A 193 -15.50 -2.07 23.55
C ALA A 193 -14.79 -1.20 24.61
N ARG A 194 -13.46 -1.13 24.57
CA ARG A 194 -12.63 -0.32 25.48
C ARG A 194 -12.21 1.03 24.90
N LEU A 195 -12.66 1.38 23.70
CA LEU A 195 -12.31 2.61 22.97
C LEU A 195 -13.44 3.66 23.00
N ARG A 196 -14.39 3.49 23.92
CA ARG A 196 -15.54 4.38 24.10
C ARG A 196 -15.35 5.26 25.31
#